data_49349c95391ff7314c1b9559e2d1ff15
#
_entry.id   49349c95391ff7314c1b9559e2d1ff15
#
_cell.length_a   1.000
_cell.length_b   1.000
_cell.length_c   1.000
_cell.angle_alpha   90.00
_cell.angle_beta   90.00
_cell.angle_gamma   90.00
#
_symmetry.space_group_name_H-M   'P 1'
#
loop_
_entity.id
_entity.type
_entity.pdbx_description
1 polymer ?
#
loop_
_entity_poly.entity_id
_entity_poly.type
_entity_poly.pdbx_seq_one_letter_code
_entity_poly.pdbx_strand_id
1 'polypeptide(L)'
;MTATLPNSQATHIDLQTPIRLYRMSTPEHECPWGLRAVNLLNEKGIAFDDIKLTSQDEVAAFKAQHDVATTPQIFFGDRRIGGYTDLAAYFEVEAEKAEYSYTPVAALFSTAGLMALATSLGVPGFMGISLSMLASLKLMDLDAFAESFAKYDLVTRRFKPYGKVYPFAELAIGLGFLSGVAPLATGIGSLVVGVSGAVSVFKAVYIDKMALNCACIGGNSKAPLGVVSFAENAIMALMGATLIFSAVGNREVEPQAVLSPQETAIVQVQAIE
;
A
#
# COMPACT_ATOMS: atom_id res chain seq x y z
N MET A 1 28.58 -0.82 44.37
CA MET A 1 27.72 -1.94 43.92
C MET A 1 27.98 -2.16 42.46
N THR A 2 28.82 -3.13 42.15
CA THR A 2 29.30 -3.45 40.81
C THR A 2 28.26 -4.34 40.14
N ALA A 3 27.62 -3.84 39.11
CA ALA A 3 26.67 -4.61 38.27
C ALA A 3 27.50 -5.53 37.37
N THR A 4 27.44 -6.80 37.61
CA THR A 4 28.02 -7.86 36.81
C THR A 4 27.21 -8.01 35.52
N LEU A 5 27.83 -7.74 34.38
CA LEU A 5 27.26 -8.01 33.04
C LEU A 5 27.15 -9.55 32.87
N PRO A 6 26.06 -10.06 32.27
CA PRO A 6 25.96 -11.49 32.00
C PRO A 6 26.95 -11.90 30.92
N ASN A 7 27.67 -12.96 31.25
CA ASN A 7 28.70 -13.65 30.53
C ASN A 7 28.34 -13.91 29.05
N SER A 8 29.12 -13.28 28.13
CA SER A 8 29.16 -13.58 26.71
C SER A 8 29.69 -15.00 26.50
N GLN A 9 28.82 -15.99 26.48
CA GLN A 9 29.14 -17.29 25.88
C GLN A 9 29.03 -17.14 24.36
N ALA A 10 30.10 -16.69 23.72
CA ALA A 10 30.34 -16.95 22.31
C ALA A 10 30.38 -18.48 22.15
N THR A 11 29.22 -19.06 21.86
CA THR A 11 29.09 -20.50 21.58
C THR A 11 29.77 -20.72 20.24
N HIS A 12 30.94 -21.36 20.24
CA HIS A 12 31.61 -21.88 19.07
C HIS A 12 30.58 -22.64 18.23
N ILE A 13 30.38 -22.19 16.97
CA ILE A 13 29.64 -22.97 15.98
C ILE A 13 30.40 -24.25 15.81
N ASP A 14 29.81 -25.37 16.17
CA ASP A 14 30.26 -26.65 15.70
C ASP A 14 29.92 -26.69 14.19
N LEU A 15 30.95 -26.45 13.34
CA LEU A 15 30.82 -26.41 11.87
C LEU A 15 30.38 -27.76 11.28
N GLN A 16 30.19 -28.78 12.11
CA GLN A 16 29.62 -30.07 11.70
C GLN A 16 28.10 -30.13 11.83
N THR A 17 27.47 -29.09 12.42
CA THR A 17 26.00 -29.05 12.58
C THR A 17 25.37 -28.57 11.27
N PRO A 18 24.46 -29.33 10.65
CA PRO A 18 23.81 -28.92 9.39
C PRO A 18 22.98 -27.66 9.62
N ILE A 19 23.24 -26.63 8.81
CA ILE A 19 22.47 -25.40 8.84
C ILE A 19 21.36 -25.49 7.79
N ARG A 20 20.12 -25.24 8.21
CA ARG A 20 18.94 -25.26 7.34
C ARG A 20 18.32 -23.87 7.33
N LEU A 21 18.13 -23.32 6.13
CA LEU A 21 17.45 -22.05 5.88
C LEU A 21 16.13 -22.34 5.18
N TYR A 22 15.02 -22.06 5.84
CA TYR A 22 13.69 -22.14 5.26
C TYR A 22 13.25 -20.75 4.81
N ARG A 23 13.01 -20.57 3.50
CA ARG A 23 12.58 -19.28 2.95
C ARG A 23 11.49 -19.41 1.90
N MET A 24 10.62 -18.43 1.82
CA MET A 24 9.62 -18.35 0.77
C MET A 24 10.30 -17.99 -0.56
N SER A 25 10.04 -18.79 -1.58
CA SER A 25 10.52 -18.59 -2.96
C SER A 25 9.46 -19.14 -3.91
N THR A 26 8.40 -18.38 -4.16
CA THR A 26 7.36 -18.71 -5.13
C THR A 26 7.72 -18.15 -6.50
N PRO A 27 7.14 -18.64 -7.60
CA PRO A 27 7.38 -18.10 -8.95
C PRO A 27 7.09 -16.59 -9.06
N GLU A 28 6.16 -16.10 -8.23
CA GLU A 28 5.67 -14.71 -8.24
C GLU A 28 6.39 -13.83 -7.22
N HIS A 29 7.10 -14.41 -6.24
CA HIS A 29 7.73 -13.63 -5.17
C HIS A 29 8.85 -14.40 -4.47
N GLU A 30 10.03 -13.82 -4.50
CA GLU A 30 11.16 -14.28 -3.70
C GLU A 30 11.33 -13.36 -2.47
N CYS A 31 11.39 -13.97 -1.28
CA CYS A 31 11.47 -13.21 -0.03
C CYS A 31 12.80 -12.45 0.09
N PRO A 32 12.83 -11.11 0.12
CA PRO A 32 14.09 -10.35 0.22
C PRO A 32 14.90 -10.67 1.47
N TRP A 33 14.22 -10.94 2.57
CA TRP A 33 14.88 -11.33 3.83
C TRP A 33 15.51 -12.72 3.74
N GLY A 34 14.88 -13.62 2.96
CA GLY A 34 15.45 -14.92 2.65
C GLY A 34 16.73 -14.81 1.84
N LEU A 35 16.74 -13.94 0.81
CA LEU A 35 17.94 -13.69 0.01
C LEU A 35 19.07 -13.06 0.83
N ARG A 36 18.77 -12.14 1.74
CA ARG A 36 19.77 -11.56 2.65
C ARG A 36 20.37 -12.61 3.58
N ALA A 37 19.56 -13.55 4.08
CA ALA A 37 20.08 -14.65 4.88
C ALA A 37 21.01 -15.56 4.06
N VAL A 38 20.65 -15.87 2.79
CA VAL A 38 21.51 -16.59 1.85
C VAL A 38 22.85 -15.87 1.66
N ASN A 39 22.80 -14.57 1.36
CA ASN A 39 24.00 -13.76 1.12
C ASN A 39 24.90 -13.73 2.37
N LEU A 40 24.34 -13.51 3.55
CA LEU A 40 25.11 -13.47 4.79
C LEU A 40 25.80 -14.80 5.10
N LEU A 41 25.10 -15.94 4.90
CA LEU A 41 25.71 -17.26 5.10
C LEU A 41 26.83 -17.53 4.08
N ASN A 42 26.63 -17.13 2.83
CA ASN A 42 27.65 -17.23 1.78
C ASN A 42 28.88 -16.33 2.08
N GLU A 43 28.67 -15.08 2.50
CA GLU A 43 29.76 -14.16 2.89
C GLU A 43 30.58 -14.69 4.06
N LYS A 44 29.93 -15.41 4.99
CA LYS A 44 30.61 -16.08 6.09
C LYS A 44 31.27 -17.41 5.68
N GLY A 45 31.10 -17.84 4.43
CA GLY A 45 31.65 -19.11 3.93
C GLY A 45 31.04 -20.37 4.58
N ILE A 46 29.81 -20.27 5.05
CA ILE A 46 29.12 -21.31 5.79
C ILE A 46 28.24 -22.13 4.84
N ALA A 47 28.42 -23.45 4.82
CA ALA A 47 27.58 -24.35 4.06
C ALA A 47 26.21 -24.52 4.74
N PHE A 48 25.13 -24.46 3.96
CA PHE A 48 23.75 -24.60 4.45
C PHE A 48 22.84 -25.22 3.39
N ASP A 49 21.75 -25.80 3.85
CA ASP A 49 20.68 -26.31 3.01
C ASP A 49 19.64 -25.18 2.80
N ASP A 50 19.49 -24.70 1.55
CA ASP A 50 18.49 -23.70 1.17
C ASP A 50 17.15 -24.37 0.82
N ILE A 51 16.24 -24.40 1.79
CA ILE A 51 14.92 -25.05 1.64
C ILE A 51 13.90 -24.00 1.23
N LYS A 52 13.52 -24.05 -0.04
CA LYS A 52 12.56 -23.11 -0.67
C LYS A 52 11.14 -23.59 -0.46
N LEU A 53 10.32 -22.77 0.19
CA LEU A 53 8.88 -22.95 0.30
C LEU A 53 8.24 -22.30 -0.94
N THR A 54 7.72 -23.13 -1.81
CA THR A 54 7.35 -22.74 -3.20
C THR A 54 5.88 -22.37 -3.35
N SER A 55 5.08 -22.58 -2.31
CA SER A 55 3.66 -22.22 -2.27
C SER A 55 3.25 -21.57 -0.95
N GLN A 56 2.13 -20.83 -0.96
CA GLN A 56 1.58 -20.23 0.27
C GLN A 56 1.12 -21.30 1.26
N ASP A 57 0.67 -22.46 0.78
CA ASP A 57 0.25 -23.57 1.64
C ASP A 57 1.47 -24.18 2.35
N GLU A 58 2.60 -24.37 1.65
CA GLU A 58 3.86 -24.80 2.28
C GLU A 58 4.36 -23.80 3.33
N VAL A 59 4.26 -22.49 3.05
CA VAL A 59 4.62 -21.45 4.01
C VAL A 59 3.71 -21.50 5.25
N ALA A 60 2.41 -21.68 5.05
CA ALA A 60 1.45 -21.78 6.15
C ALA A 60 1.67 -23.04 6.99
N ALA A 61 1.88 -24.18 6.34
CA ALA A 61 2.16 -25.45 7.00
C ALA A 61 3.47 -25.38 7.80
N PHE A 62 4.54 -24.84 7.22
CA PHE A 62 5.81 -24.63 7.90
C PHE A 62 5.66 -23.74 9.14
N LYS A 63 4.94 -22.62 9.02
CA LYS A 63 4.71 -21.70 10.14
C LYS A 63 3.95 -22.39 11.27
N ALA A 64 2.93 -23.16 10.94
CA ALA A 64 2.17 -23.91 11.93
C ALA A 64 2.98 -25.02 12.59
N GLN A 65 3.78 -25.75 11.81
CA GLN A 65 4.62 -26.84 12.31
C GLN A 65 5.70 -26.38 13.29
N HIS A 66 6.31 -25.21 13.00
CA HIS A 66 7.43 -24.70 13.79
C HIS A 66 7.04 -23.59 14.78
N ASP A 67 5.75 -23.29 14.90
CA ASP A 67 5.20 -22.21 15.73
C ASP A 67 5.93 -20.88 15.50
N VAL A 68 5.99 -20.44 14.23
CA VAL A 68 6.66 -19.22 13.82
C VAL A 68 5.72 -18.29 13.04
N ALA A 69 5.84 -16.98 13.26
CA ALA A 69 5.00 -15.99 12.61
C ALA A 69 5.50 -15.65 11.19
N THR A 70 6.79 -15.78 10.92
CA THR A 70 7.44 -15.26 9.71
C THR A 70 8.43 -16.25 9.09
N THR A 71 8.78 -16.02 7.81
CA THR A 71 9.94 -16.59 7.12
C THR A 71 10.84 -15.44 6.66
N PRO A 72 12.16 -15.63 6.50
CA PRO A 72 12.91 -16.88 6.65
C PRO A 72 13.03 -17.34 8.10
N GLN A 73 13.37 -18.63 8.27
CA GLN A 73 13.79 -19.20 9.55
C GLN A 73 15.07 -20.04 9.34
N ILE A 74 16.03 -19.84 10.24
CA ILE A 74 17.33 -20.49 10.20
C ILE A 74 17.48 -21.40 11.41
N PHE A 75 17.95 -22.62 11.16
CA PHE A 75 18.21 -23.62 12.19
C PHE A 75 19.66 -24.10 12.10
N PHE A 76 20.32 -24.17 13.22
CA PHE A 76 21.62 -24.81 13.39
C PHE A 76 21.39 -26.16 14.09
N GLY A 77 21.36 -27.23 13.31
CA GLY A 77 20.84 -28.52 13.78
C GLY A 77 19.37 -28.41 14.18
N ASP A 78 19.11 -28.69 15.47
CA ASP A 78 17.76 -28.57 16.05
C ASP A 78 17.52 -27.23 16.73
N ARG A 79 18.54 -26.39 16.85
CA ARG A 79 18.43 -25.07 17.46
C ARG A 79 17.92 -24.05 16.47
N ARG A 80 16.75 -23.48 16.71
CA ARG A 80 16.25 -22.34 15.93
C ARG A 80 17.04 -21.07 16.31
N ILE A 81 17.62 -20.42 15.32
CA ILE A 81 18.24 -19.09 15.45
C ILE A 81 17.18 -18.01 15.32
N GLY A 82 16.31 -18.11 14.31
CA GLY A 82 15.27 -17.14 14.00
C GLY A 82 15.31 -16.68 12.55
N GLY A 83 14.91 -15.42 12.32
CA GLY A 83 14.94 -14.78 11.00
C GLY A 83 16.31 -14.20 10.64
N TYR A 84 16.33 -13.40 9.54
CA TYR A 84 17.57 -12.75 9.09
C TYR A 84 18.18 -11.82 10.14
N THR A 85 17.37 -11.03 10.85
CA THR A 85 17.85 -10.13 11.92
C THR A 85 18.50 -10.90 13.06
N ASP A 86 17.95 -12.05 13.42
CA ASP A 86 18.49 -12.89 14.47
C ASP A 86 19.81 -13.55 14.03
N LEU A 87 19.87 -13.96 12.74
CA LEU A 87 21.09 -14.48 12.12
C LEU A 87 22.21 -13.42 12.07
N ALA A 88 21.88 -12.18 11.69
CA ALA A 88 22.81 -11.07 11.67
C ALA A 88 23.35 -10.76 13.08
N ALA A 89 22.46 -10.71 14.07
CA ALA A 89 22.84 -10.53 15.48
C ALA A 89 23.72 -11.68 15.98
N TYR A 90 23.44 -12.92 15.57
CA TYR A 90 24.25 -14.09 15.92
C TYR A 90 25.69 -13.99 15.41
N PHE A 91 25.88 -13.40 14.20
CA PHE A 91 27.22 -13.17 13.63
C PHE A 91 27.83 -11.81 14.01
N GLU A 92 27.20 -11.08 14.92
CA GLU A 92 27.61 -9.72 15.33
C GLU A 92 27.76 -8.77 14.12
N VAL A 93 26.93 -8.96 13.09
CA VAL A 93 26.85 -8.09 11.90
C VAL A 93 25.65 -7.18 12.05
N GLU A 94 25.81 -5.91 11.71
CA GLU A 94 24.66 -5.01 11.65
C GLU A 94 23.68 -5.51 10.60
N ALA A 95 22.47 -5.90 11.03
CA ALA A 95 21.45 -6.39 10.12
C ALA A 95 21.14 -5.28 9.11
N GLU A 96 21.24 -5.60 7.81
CA GLU A 96 20.73 -4.68 6.79
C GLU A 96 19.29 -4.36 7.10
N LYS A 97 19.02 -3.12 7.46
CA LYS A 97 17.65 -2.61 7.59
C LYS A 97 17.00 -2.69 6.22
N ALA A 98 15.71 -3.03 6.18
CA ALA A 98 14.98 -2.83 4.94
C ALA A 98 15.20 -1.37 4.53
N GLU A 99 15.82 -1.15 3.39
CA GLU A 99 15.94 0.19 2.83
C GLU A 99 14.55 0.68 2.41
N TYR A 100 13.80 1.15 3.40
CA TYR A 100 12.58 1.87 3.10
C TYR A 100 12.96 3.28 2.65
N SER A 101 12.46 3.68 1.51
CA SER A 101 12.66 5.02 0.98
C SER A 101 11.33 5.73 0.79
N TYR A 102 11.18 6.86 1.46
CA TYR A 102 10.05 7.77 1.22
C TYR A 102 10.35 8.80 0.13
N THR A 103 11.58 8.81 -0.40
CA THR A 103 11.99 9.78 -1.42
C THR A 103 11.08 9.81 -2.65
N PRO A 104 10.65 8.67 -3.24
CA PRO A 104 9.73 8.70 -4.37
C PRO A 104 8.35 9.28 -4.01
N VAL A 105 7.87 8.98 -2.79
CA VAL A 105 6.61 9.53 -2.27
C VAL A 105 6.70 11.04 -2.11
N ALA A 106 7.76 11.51 -1.45
CA ALA A 106 8.01 12.93 -1.24
C ALA A 106 8.18 13.69 -2.56
N ALA A 107 8.92 13.13 -3.52
CA ALA A 107 9.09 13.71 -4.84
C ALA A 107 7.75 13.85 -5.58
N LEU A 108 6.93 12.81 -5.59
CA LEU A 108 5.62 12.80 -6.25
C LEU A 108 4.69 13.88 -5.67
N PHE A 109 4.49 13.86 -4.36
CA PHE A 109 3.57 14.81 -3.72
C PHE A 109 4.09 16.25 -3.75
N SER A 110 5.41 16.46 -3.66
CA SER A 110 6.00 17.79 -3.83
C SER A 110 5.79 18.32 -5.25
N THR A 111 6.00 17.48 -6.26
CA THR A 111 5.76 17.84 -7.67
C THR A 111 4.27 18.15 -7.89
N ALA A 112 3.37 17.32 -7.43
CA ALA A 112 1.93 17.56 -7.53
C ALA A 112 1.51 18.86 -6.83
N GLY A 113 2.07 19.14 -5.65
CA GLY A 113 1.83 20.38 -4.91
C GLY A 113 2.31 21.62 -5.65
N LEU A 114 3.54 21.59 -6.19
CA LEU A 114 4.08 22.70 -7.00
C LEU A 114 3.26 22.92 -8.28
N MET A 115 2.82 21.85 -8.95
CA MET A 115 1.96 21.96 -10.12
C MET A 115 0.60 22.57 -9.78
N ALA A 116 -0.03 22.12 -8.67
CA ALA A 116 -1.30 22.68 -8.21
C ALA A 116 -1.20 24.17 -7.84
N LEU A 117 -0.09 24.58 -7.22
CA LEU A 117 0.21 25.98 -6.91
C LEU A 117 0.43 26.80 -8.19
N ALA A 118 1.26 26.32 -9.11
CA ALA A 118 1.58 27.01 -10.37
C ALA A 118 0.35 27.21 -11.27
N THR A 119 -0.62 26.27 -11.20
CA THR A 119 -1.85 26.32 -12.00
C THR A 119 -3.04 26.91 -11.24
N SER A 120 -2.84 27.32 -9.98
CA SER A 120 -3.90 27.86 -9.11
C SER A 120 -5.11 26.93 -8.93
N LEU A 121 -4.94 25.62 -9.10
CA LEU A 121 -6.00 24.63 -8.99
C LEU A 121 -6.39 24.28 -7.54
N GLY A 122 -5.63 24.78 -6.56
CA GLY A 122 -5.88 24.55 -5.14
C GLY A 122 -5.83 23.07 -4.72
N VAL A 123 -6.54 22.74 -3.64
CA VAL A 123 -6.55 21.40 -3.06
C VAL A 123 -7.14 20.33 -4.00
N PRO A 124 -8.25 20.59 -4.73
CA PRO A 124 -8.75 19.61 -5.71
C PRO A 124 -7.73 19.32 -6.82
N GLY A 125 -7.01 20.33 -7.29
CA GLY A 125 -5.96 20.16 -8.29
C GLY A 125 -4.79 19.33 -7.76
N PHE A 126 -4.34 19.56 -6.53
CA PHE A 126 -3.33 18.75 -5.88
C PHE A 126 -3.74 17.27 -5.82
N MET A 127 -4.97 16.98 -5.39
CA MET A 127 -5.47 15.63 -5.32
C MET A 127 -5.56 14.99 -6.71
N GLY A 128 -6.13 15.71 -7.67
CA GLY A 128 -6.30 15.21 -9.04
C GLY A 128 -4.96 14.89 -9.71
N ILE A 129 -3.95 15.76 -9.57
CA ILE A 129 -2.61 15.52 -10.10
C ILE A 129 -1.96 14.32 -9.38
N SER A 130 -2.02 14.26 -8.04
CA SER A 130 -1.45 13.16 -7.25
C SER A 130 -2.03 11.81 -7.65
N LEU A 131 -3.37 11.68 -7.71
CA LEU A 131 -4.05 10.45 -8.11
C LEU A 131 -3.72 10.05 -9.55
N SER A 132 -3.66 11.01 -10.48
CA SER A 132 -3.31 10.74 -11.88
C SER A 132 -1.88 10.22 -12.01
N MET A 133 -0.93 10.79 -11.26
CA MET A 133 0.46 10.33 -11.23
C MET A 133 0.57 8.93 -10.62
N LEU A 134 -0.10 8.69 -9.49
CA LEU A 134 -0.09 7.38 -8.82
C LEU A 134 -0.76 6.30 -9.66
N ALA A 135 -1.87 6.61 -10.32
CA ALA A 135 -2.52 5.71 -11.25
C ALA A 135 -1.60 5.37 -12.43
N SER A 136 -0.90 6.36 -12.99
CA SER A 136 0.05 6.14 -14.09
C SER A 136 1.17 5.18 -13.69
N LEU A 137 1.73 5.32 -12.48
CA LEU A 137 2.74 4.40 -11.99
C LEU A 137 2.24 2.96 -11.84
N LYS A 138 0.98 2.79 -11.42
CA LYS A 138 0.33 1.47 -11.31
C LYS A 138 0.04 0.85 -12.68
N LEU A 139 -0.29 1.70 -13.67
CA LEU A 139 -0.55 1.27 -15.05
C LEU A 139 0.71 0.88 -15.82
N MET A 140 1.91 1.32 -15.41
CA MET A 140 3.17 0.93 -16.02
C MET A 140 3.46 -0.56 -15.87
N ASP A 141 3.00 -1.17 -14.77
CA ASP A 141 3.11 -2.62 -14.53
C ASP A 141 1.87 -3.09 -13.77
N LEU A 142 0.80 -3.29 -14.54
CA LEU A 142 -0.53 -3.60 -14.02
C LEU A 142 -0.59 -4.97 -13.32
N ASP A 143 0.16 -5.95 -13.83
CA ASP A 143 0.18 -7.29 -13.26
C ASP A 143 0.93 -7.31 -11.93
N ALA A 144 2.13 -6.73 -11.86
CA ALA A 144 2.88 -6.62 -10.60
C ALA A 144 2.13 -5.78 -9.56
N PHE A 145 1.42 -4.72 -9.98
CA PHE A 145 0.55 -3.96 -9.10
C PHE A 145 -0.57 -4.83 -8.54
N ALA A 146 -1.33 -5.52 -9.40
CA ALA A 146 -2.49 -6.31 -8.99
C ALA A 146 -2.11 -7.46 -8.04
N GLU A 147 -0.97 -8.12 -8.27
CA GLU A 147 -0.42 -9.14 -7.38
C GLU A 147 -0.02 -8.58 -6.01
N SER A 148 0.67 -7.45 -5.99
CA SER A 148 1.08 -6.79 -4.75
C SER A 148 -0.12 -6.26 -3.97
N PHE A 149 -1.10 -5.70 -4.66
CA PHE A 149 -2.33 -5.16 -4.09
C PHE A 149 -3.20 -6.28 -3.49
N ALA A 150 -3.28 -7.44 -4.15
CA ALA A 150 -4.02 -8.59 -3.65
C ALA A 150 -3.49 -9.14 -2.30
N LYS A 151 -2.26 -8.82 -1.91
CA LYS A 151 -1.70 -9.26 -0.64
C LYS A 151 -2.39 -8.59 0.56
N TYR A 152 -2.90 -7.37 0.40
CA TYR A 152 -3.48 -6.61 1.51
C TYR A 152 -4.87 -6.02 1.24
N ASP A 153 -5.24 -5.77 -0.02
CA ASP A 153 -6.56 -5.20 -0.33
C ASP A 153 -7.68 -6.22 -0.17
N LEU A 154 -8.67 -5.88 0.63
CA LEU A 154 -9.76 -6.77 1.01
C LEU A 154 -10.68 -7.10 -0.17
N VAL A 155 -10.89 -6.15 -1.08
CA VAL A 155 -11.75 -6.33 -2.25
C VAL A 155 -11.04 -7.21 -3.27
N THR A 156 -9.77 -6.93 -3.56
CA THR A 156 -8.95 -7.70 -4.51
C THR A 156 -8.76 -9.14 -4.04
N ARG A 157 -8.58 -9.37 -2.75
CA ARG A 157 -8.50 -10.73 -2.17
C ARG A 157 -9.76 -11.55 -2.44
N ARG A 158 -10.93 -10.92 -2.49
CA ARG A 158 -12.22 -11.58 -2.75
C ARG A 158 -12.55 -11.63 -4.24
N PHE A 159 -12.15 -10.62 -5.00
CA PHE A 159 -12.44 -10.46 -6.42
C PHE A 159 -11.19 -9.96 -7.16
N LYS A 160 -10.35 -10.88 -7.61
CA LYS A 160 -9.06 -10.62 -8.25
C LYS A 160 -9.10 -9.59 -9.39
N PRO A 161 -10.10 -9.57 -10.32
CA PRO A 161 -10.16 -8.58 -11.38
C PRO A 161 -10.18 -7.13 -10.90
N TYR A 162 -10.66 -6.86 -9.68
CA TYR A 162 -10.67 -5.53 -9.09
C TYR A 162 -9.29 -4.89 -9.04
N GLY A 163 -8.24 -5.68 -8.72
CA GLY A 163 -6.86 -5.17 -8.70
C GLY A 163 -6.40 -4.60 -10.03
N LYS A 164 -6.85 -5.16 -11.16
CA LYS A 164 -6.54 -4.64 -12.50
C LYS A 164 -7.39 -3.42 -12.88
N VAL A 165 -8.61 -3.31 -12.35
CA VAL A 165 -9.52 -2.17 -12.62
C VAL A 165 -9.21 -0.96 -11.76
N TYR A 166 -8.67 -1.18 -10.56
CA TYR A 166 -8.41 -0.15 -9.56
C TYR A 166 -7.62 1.06 -10.09
N PRO A 167 -6.49 0.91 -10.83
CA PRO A 167 -5.73 2.06 -11.33
C PRO A 167 -6.51 2.91 -12.33
N PHE A 168 -7.40 2.31 -13.12
CA PHE A 168 -8.26 3.05 -14.04
C PHE A 168 -9.34 3.84 -13.30
N ALA A 169 -9.91 3.26 -12.24
CA ALA A 169 -10.86 3.97 -11.38
C ALA A 169 -10.19 5.16 -10.68
N GLU A 170 -8.98 4.96 -10.15
CA GLU A 170 -8.19 6.01 -9.53
C GLU A 170 -7.84 7.13 -10.51
N LEU A 171 -7.44 6.79 -11.74
CA LEU A 171 -7.20 7.77 -12.82
C LEU A 171 -8.46 8.56 -13.15
N ALA A 172 -9.61 7.89 -13.30
CA ALA A 172 -10.88 8.55 -13.59
C ALA A 172 -11.29 9.52 -12.47
N ILE A 173 -11.08 9.15 -11.22
CA ILE A 173 -11.31 10.02 -10.05
C ILE A 173 -10.36 11.22 -10.09
N GLY A 174 -9.07 11.00 -10.37
CA GLY A 174 -8.08 12.08 -10.50
C GLY A 174 -8.44 13.09 -11.57
N LEU A 175 -8.83 12.60 -12.76
CA LEU A 175 -9.30 13.45 -13.86
C LEU A 175 -10.61 14.16 -13.52
N GLY A 176 -11.49 13.52 -12.75
CA GLY A 176 -12.72 14.14 -12.24
C GLY A 176 -12.45 15.32 -11.32
N PHE A 177 -11.45 15.22 -10.43
CA PHE A 177 -10.99 16.34 -9.59
C PHE A 177 -10.39 17.48 -10.41
N LEU A 178 -9.62 17.16 -11.46
CA LEU A 178 -8.98 18.17 -12.32
C LEU A 178 -9.98 18.90 -13.22
N SER A 179 -10.92 18.17 -13.79
CA SER A 179 -11.87 18.73 -14.76
C SER A 179 -13.07 19.41 -14.11
N GLY A 180 -13.41 19.02 -12.87
CA GLY A 180 -14.65 19.44 -12.21
C GLY A 180 -15.93 18.90 -12.89
N VAL A 181 -15.78 18.04 -13.90
CA VAL A 181 -16.92 17.39 -14.58
C VAL A 181 -17.50 16.30 -13.69
N ALA A 182 -18.84 16.24 -13.60
CA ALA A 182 -19.54 15.24 -12.80
C ALA A 182 -19.08 15.15 -11.32
N PRO A 183 -19.11 16.26 -10.55
CA PRO A 183 -18.55 16.29 -9.18
C PRO A 183 -19.18 15.26 -8.25
N LEU A 184 -20.47 14.96 -8.41
CA LEU A 184 -21.16 13.96 -7.62
C LEU A 184 -20.61 12.55 -7.89
N ALA A 185 -20.41 12.17 -9.15
CA ALA A 185 -19.86 10.87 -9.52
C ALA A 185 -18.39 10.74 -9.06
N THR A 186 -17.58 11.77 -9.24
CA THR A 186 -16.21 11.87 -8.74
C THR A 186 -16.17 11.73 -7.23
N GLY A 187 -17.06 12.43 -6.52
CA GLY A 187 -17.16 12.37 -5.06
C GLY A 187 -17.52 10.96 -4.55
N ILE A 188 -18.53 10.32 -5.16
CA ILE A 188 -18.93 8.95 -4.79
C ILE A 188 -17.80 7.96 -5.06
N GLY A 189 -17.18 8.01 -6.25
CA GLY A 189 -16.05 7.16 -6.60
C GLY A 189 -14.89 7.32 -5.62
N SER A 190 -14.51 8.57 -5.33
CA SER A 190 -13.44 8.92 -4.38
C SER A 190 -13.73 8.43 -2.96
N LEU A 191 -14.97 8.58 -2.49
CA LEU A 191 -15.39 8.10 -1.17
C LEU A 191 -15.31 6.57 -1.09
N VAL A 192 -15.88 5.87 -2.06
CA VAL A 192 -15.92 4.38 -2.06
C VAL A 192 -14.50 3.80 -2.15
N VAL A 193 -13.71 4.26 -3.11
CA VAL A 193 -12.33 3.77 -3.32
C VAL A 193 -11.45 4.15 -2.13
N GLY A 194 -11.55 5.39 -1.64
CA GLY A 194 -10.77 5.85 -0.50
C GLY A 194 -11.08 5.11 0.80
N VAL A 195 -12.37 4.90 1.12
CA VAL A 195 -12.75 4.14 2.31
C VAL A 195 -12.29 2.68 2.21
N SER A 196 -12.52 2.02 1.06
CA SER A 196 -12.10 0.63 0.89
C SER A 196 -10.59 0.46 1.01
N GLY A 197 -9.81 1.37 0.41
CA GLY A 197 -8.35 1.39 0.50
C GLY A 197 -7.86 1.68 1.92
N ALA A 198 -8.41 2.70 2.60
CA ALA A 198 -8.05 3.03 3.97
C ALA A 198 -8.30 1.86 4.94
N VAL A 199 -9.46 1.19 4.84
CA VAL A 199 -9.80 0.02 5.67
C VAL A 199 -8.85 -1.15 5.37
N SER A 200 -8.54 -1.40 4.10
CA SER A 200 -7.60 -2.45 3.69
C SER A 200 -6.21 -2.22 4.24
N VAL A 201 -5.67 -1.00 4.10
CA VAL A 201 -4.34 -0.63 4.63
C VAL A 201 -4.33 -0.67 6.15
N PHE A 202 -5.36 -0.12 6.81
CA PHE A 202 -5.46 -0.15 8.26
C PHE A 202 -5.42 -1.57 8.81
N LYS A 203 -6.23 -2.46 8.22
CA LYS A 203 -6.24 -3.87 8.62
C LYS A 203 -4.87 -4.52 8.41
N ALA A 204 -4.27 -4.36 7.24
CA ALA A 204 -2.99 -4.99 6.91
C ALA A 204 -1.85 -4.53 7.85
N VAL A 205 -1.78 -3.22 8.14
CA VAL A 205 -0.66 -2.64 8.89
C VAL A 205 -0.85 -2.76 10.40
N TYR A 206 -2.05 -2.42 10.91
CA TYR A 206 -2.26 -2.28 12.35
C TYR A 206 -2.88 -3.53 13.00
N ILE A 207 -3.69 -4.31 12.27
CA ILE A 207 -4.31 -5.53 12.78
C ILE A 207 -3.44 -6.74 12.44
N ASP A 208 -3.17 -6.96 11.14
CA ASP A 208 -2.44 -8.14 10.66
C ASP A 208 -0.91 -7.97 10.79
N LYS A 209 -0.42 -6.75 11.09
CA LYS A 209 1.00 -6.39 11.28
C LYS A 209 1.89 -6.86 10.14
N MET A 210 1.39 -6.73 8.92
CA MET A 210 2.09 -7.17 7.71
C MET A 210 3.17 -6.15 7.34
N ALA A 211 4.43 -6.58 7.27
CA ALA A 211 5.53 -5.77 6.76
C ALA A 211 5.58 -5.88 5.23
N LEU A 212 4.79 -5.06 4.54
CA LEU A 212 4.68 -5.03 3.10
C LEU A 212 5.18 -3.70 2.52
N ASN A 213 5.63 -3.75 1.26
CA ASN A 213 5.87 -2.55 0.49
C ASN A 213 4.56 -2.01 -0.09
N CYS A 214 4.47 -0.69 -0.24
CA CYS A 214 3.33 -0.05 -0.87
C CYS A 214 3.31 -0.35 -2.37
N ALA A 215 2.19 -0.87 -2.85
CA ALA A 215 1.95 -1.02 -4.28
C ALA A 215 1.68 0.32 -4.99
N CYS A 216 1.47 1.42 -4.23
CA CYS A 216 1.05 2.72 -4.76
C CYS A 216 2.05 3.35 -5.75
N ILE A 217 3.35 3.05 -5.62
CA ILE A 217 4.43 3.62 -6.44
C ILE A 217 5.00 2.57 -7.40
N GLY A 218 4.15 1.67 -7.88
CA GLY A 218 4.56 0.55 -8.74
C GLY A 218 5.04 -0.68 -7.97
N GLY A 219 5.00 -1.85 -8.63
CA GLY A 219 5.19 -3.17 -8.00
C GLY A 219 6.55 -3.40 -7.33
N ASN A 220 7.58 -2.61 -7.67
CA ASN A 220 8.95 -2.71 -7.14
C ASN A 220 9.33 -1.58 -6.17
N SER A 221 8.35 -0.86 -5.62
CA SER A 221 8.61 0.23 -4.69
C SER A 221 9.23 -0.25 -3.38
N LYS A 222 10.25 0.48 -2.90
CA LYS A 222 10.82 0.32 -1.56
C LYS A 222 10.07 1.15 -0.50
N ALA A 223 8.97 1.82 -0.85
CA ALA A 223 8.16 2.56 0.12
C ALA A 223 7.37 1.58 0.99
N PRO A 224 7.40 1.72 2.32
CA PRO A 224 6.64 0.84 3.19
C PRO A 224 5.13 1.11 3.07
N LEU A 225 4.34 0.05 3.08
CA LEU A 225 2.90 0.17 3.29
C LEU A 225 2.67 0.63 4.72
N GLY A 226 2.06 1.79 4.90
CA GLY A 226 1.92 2.34 6.25
C GLY A 226 1.10 3.63 6.29
N VAL A 227 1.53 4.54 7.17
CA VAL A 227 0.82 5.80 7.45
C VAL A 227 0.57 6.62 6.18
N VAL A 228 1.52 6.68 5.25
CA VAL A 228 1.36 7.45 4.00
C VAL A 228 0.25 6.88 3.13
N SER A 229 0.23 5.54 2.92
CA SER A 229 -0.80 4.88 2.13
C SER A 229 -2.18 4.98 2.78
N PHE A 230 -2.23 4.92 4.11
CA PHE A 230 -3.48 5.15 4.85
C PHE A 230 -3.96 6.59 4.70
N ALA A 231 -3.07 7.57 4.90
CA ALA A 231 -3.40 8.99 4.81
C ALA A 231 -3.89 9.37 3.41
N GLU A 232 -3.24 8.89 2.35
CA GLU A 232 -3.66 9.11 0.96
C GLU A 232 -5.12 8.68 0.75
N ASN A 233 -5.45 7.44 1.12
CA ASN A 233 -6.79 6.91 0.98
C ASN A 233 -7.82 7.63 1.86
N ALA A 234 -7.46 7.99 3.09
CA ALA A 234 -8.32 8.72 4.01
C ALA A 234 -8.62 10.15 3.50
N ILE A 235 -7.61 10.85 2.99
CA ILE A 235 -7.77 12.19 2.40
C ILE A 235 -8.65 12.09 1.13
N MET A 236 -8.43 11.09 0.29
CA MET A 236 -9.25 10.84 -0.88
C MET A 236 -10.73 10.64 -0.50
N ALA A 237 -11.01 9.83 0.52
CA ALA A 237 -12.36 9.63 1.04
C ALA A 237 -12.99 10.94 1.57
N LEU A 238 -12.22 11.71 2.34
CA LEU A 238 -12.68 13.00 2.89
C LEU A 238 -13.02 14.00 1.77
N MET A 239 -12.16 14.12 0.77
CA MET A 239 -12.41 15.00 -0.37
C MET A 239 -13.61 14.53 -1.20
N GLY A 240 -13.79 13.21 -1.33
CA GLY A 240 -15.00 12.65 -1.94
C GLY A 240 -16.27 13.07 -1.20
N ALA A 241 -16.26 12.98 0.12
CA ALA A 241 -17.37 13.44 0.96
C ALA A 241 -17.64 14.94 0.79
N THR A 242 -16.61 15.79 0.79
CA THR A 242 -16.78 17.24 0.60
C THR A 242 -17.36 17.58 -0.77
N LEU A 243 -16.95 16.87 -1.84
CA LEU A 243 -17.54 17.06 -3.17
C LEU A 243 -19.02 16.67 -3.21
N ILE A 244 -19.40 15.57 -2.57
CA ILE A 244 -20.80 15.15 -2.48
C ILE A 244 -21.62 16.21 -1.76
N PHE A 245 -21.15 16.68 -0.61
CA PHE A 245 -21.83 17.73 0.17
C PHE A 245 -22.02 19.01 -0.65
N SER A 246 -20.97 19.47 -1.34
CA SER A 246 -21.04 20.66 -2.19
C SER A 246 -22.00 20.48 -3.38
N ALA A 247 -21.97 19.29 -4.02
CA ALA A 247 -22.80 19.01 -5.17
C ALA A 247 -24.30 18.89 -4.81
N VAL A 248 -24.62 18.38 -3.62
CA VAL A 248 -26.00 18.27 -3.13
C VAL A 248 -26.48 19.62 -2.63
N GLY A 249 -25.68 20.35 -1.81
CA GLY A 249 -26.05 21.66 -1.30
C GLY A 249 -26.30 22.70 -2.37
N ASN A 250 -25.53 22.68 -3.47
CA ASN A 250 -25.75 23.59 -4.58
C ASN A 250 -27.02 23.29 -5.37
N ARG A 251 -27.58 22.07 -5.34
CA ARG A 251 -28.86 21.73 -5.97
C ARG A 251 -30.05 22.26 -5.20
N GLU A 252 -29.94 22.45 -3.91
CA GLU A 252 -30.99 22.99 -3.05
C GLU A 252 -31.08 24.52 -3.13
N VAL A 253 -30.04 25.20 -3.64
CA VAL A 253 -29.94 26.66 -3.76
C VAL A 253 -30.27 27.16 -5.15
N GLU A 254 -30.54 26.29 -6.15
CA GLU A 254 -31.01 26.75 -7.44
C GLU A 254 -32.44 27.27 -7.25
N PRO A 255 -32.67 28.62 -7.30
CA PRO A 255 -34.01 29.18 -7.09
C PRO A 255 -34.88 28.62 -8.20
N GLN A 256 -36.05 28.07 -7.85
CA GLN A 256 -37.14 27.91 -8.83
C GLN A 256 -37.13 29.18 -9.68
N ALA A 257 -36.89 29.01 -10.96
CA ALA A 257 -36.87 30.12 -11.91
C ALA A 257 -38.09 31.00 -11.61
N VAL A 258 -37.82 32.14 -10.99
CA VAL A 258 -38.85 33.16 -10.83
C VAL A 258 -39.20 33.53 -12.25
N LEU A 259 -40.35 33.04 -12.72
CA LEU A 259 -40.88 33.39 -14.01
C LEU A 259 -40.78 34.91 -14.14
N SER A 260 -40.13 35.38 -15.19
CA SER A 260 -39.98 36.81 -15.41
C SER A 260 -41.37 37.45 -15.40
N PRO A 261 -41.52 38.71 -14.99
CA PRO A 261 -42.82 39.38 -15.00
C PRO A 261 -43.55 39.31 -16.36
N GLN A 262 -42.81 39.12 -17.46
CA GLN A 262 -43.35 38.93 -18.79
C GLN A 262 -43.93 37.52 -18.99
N GLU A 263 -43.31 36.46 -18.45
CA GLU A 263 -43.83 35.09 -18.55
C GLU A 263 -45.06 34.90 -17.67
N THR A 264 -45.12 35.57 -16.51
CA THR A 264 -46.31 35.58 -15.64
C THR A 264 -47.49 36.25 -16.31
N ALA A 265 -47.26 37.32 -17.10
CA ALA A 265 -48.30 37.98 -17.87
C ALA A 265 -48.86 37.12 -19.01
N ILE A 266 -48.02 36.33 -19.69
CA ILE A 266 -48.44 35.44 -20.77
C ILE A 266 -49.31 34.30 -20.22
N VAL A 267 -48.93 33.70 -19.10
CA VAL A 267 -49.71 32.63 -18.46
C VAL A 267 -51.07 33.14 -17.97
N GLN A 268 -51.14 34.38 -17.46
CA GLN A 268 -52.41 34.98 -17.06
C GLN A 268 -53.35 35.30 -18.26
N VAL A 269 -52.83 35.67 -19.42
CA VAL A 269 -53.65 35.94 -20.62
C VAL A 269 -54.21 34.64 -21.21
N GLN A 270 -53.47 33.55 -21.20
CA GLN A 270 -53.91 32.22 -21.64
C GLN A 270 -54.95 31.55 -20.74
N ALA A 271 -55.08 31.97 -19.49
CA ALA A 271 -56.06 31.43 -18.55
C ALA A 271 -57.44 32.13 -18.60
N ILE A 272 -57.59 33.14 -19.44
CA ILE A 272 -58.84 33.96 -19.59
C ILE A 272 -59.56 33.69 -20.92
N GLU A 273 -58.95 32.94 -21.83
CA GLU A 273 -59.62 32.43 -23.07
C GLU A 273 -60.17 30.99 -22.79
#